data_d648753573133f31a8af9f4dcf4c973b
#
_entry.id   d648753573133f31a8af9f4dcf4c973b
#
_cell.length_a   1.000
_cell.length_b   1.000
_cell.length_c   1.000
_cell.angle_alpha   90.00
_cell.angle_beta   90.00
_cell.angle_gamma   90.00
#
_symmetry.space_group_name_H-M   'P 1'
#
loop_
_entity.id
_entity.type
_entity.pdbx_description
1 polymer ?
#
loop_
_entity_poly.entity_id
_entity_poly.type
_entity_poly.pdbx_seq_one_letter_code
_entity_poly.pdbx_strand_id
1 'polypeptide(L)'
;MDIDDDFGTFDYIIVHGIWSWVPDMVKDKILSICNRNLSEEGIAFVSYNTYPGWKRLEQLREIMLYSETGAPSDTLLDRTMYTKKVLQQIQNLIKKSPSTNQKGAYKIKDIDHVLKADDYYIGHEYLESINDPVYVSDFIQRAHAQGCAYIGDENLQSSFISWLYADIQNGIKMLAQDDYIAKEQYYDYVYDTQFRMALLTKGCNENRITRNEKVLASIFDSLYFLTSLQDVPNILPDTNNVLYTTIEELRNKQLPFTVTNILDYVKAEHPSYTIDTTQLYTRLLALIVIGHLNAYGECCEHTPFTDNKSYIPEPFIKYVSALIEDGGKQYITLANMYNQLDSYIDNGVLYTMRLLQKPTTRATVLKHLDQNMVITRTNDDGQPYRISSSQYLEDVLSHLQLLGFFRNA
;
A
#
# COMPACT_ATOMS: atom_id res chain seq x y z
N MET A 1 -29.17 -3.70 -7.32
CA MET A 1 -28.44 -3.95 -6.06
C MET A 1 -29.45 -3.81 -4.94
N ASP A 2 -29.79 -4.94 -4.32
CA ASP A 2 -30.91 -5.04 -3.37
C ASP A 2 -30.41 -5.04 -1.92
N ILE A 3 -29.47 -4.14 -1.63
CA ILE A 3 -29.00 -3.88 -0.27
C ILE A 3 -29.91 -2.79 0.30
N ASP A 4 -30.66 -3.12 1.34
CA ASP A 4 -31.61 -2.27 2.05
C ASP A 4 -31.32 -2.24 3.55
N ASP A 5 -32.20 -1.70 4.35
CA ASP A 5 -32.05 -1.59 5.79
C ASP A 5 -32.04 -2.95 6.50
N ASP A 6 -32.73 -3.94 5.93
CA ASP A 6 -32.79 -5.30 6.48
C ASP A 6 -31.47 -6.06 6.32
N PHE A 7 -30.55 -5.54 5.48
CA PHE A 7 -29.21 -6.12 5.31
C PHE A 7 -28.33 -5.93 6.57
N GLY A 8 -28.69 -4.99 7.44
CA GLY A 8 -28.00 -4.72 8.71
C GLY A 8 -27.05 -3.52 8.67
N THR A 9 -26.37 -3.30 9.80
CA THR A 9 -25.38 -2.23 9.99
C THR A 9 -24.00 -2.82 10.21
N PHE A 10 -22.96 -2.13 9.71
CA PHE A 10 -21.57 -2.58 9.70
C PHE A 10 -20.65 -1.48 10.19
N ASP A 11 -19.60 -1.85 10.94
CA ASP A 11 -18.57 -0.93 11.37
C ASP A 11 -17.63 -0.56 10.22
N TYR A 12 -17.49 -1.46 9.23
CA TYR A 12 -16.67 -1.24 8.04
C TYR A 12 -17.43 -1.66 6.78
N ILE A 13 -17.42 -0.76 5.77
CA ILE A 13 -17.89 -1.05 4.41
C ILE A 13 -16.73 -0.77 3.46
N ILE A 14 -16.30 -1.78 2.69
CA ILE A 14 -15.18 -1.68 1.77
C ILE A 14 -15.66 -1.77 0.34
N VAL A 15 -15.40 -0.71 -0.44
CA VAL A 15 -15.68 -0.60 -1.87
C VAL A 15 -14.36 -0.35 -2.60
N HIS A 16 -13.64 -1.43 -2.89
CA HIS A 16 -12.33 -1.36 -3.53
C HIS A 16 -12.40 -1.87 -4.98
N GLY A 17 -11.87 -1.06 -5.91
CA GLY A 17 -11.82 -1.43 -7.34
C GLY A 17 -13.22 -1.52 -8.02
N ILE A 18 -14.22 -0.75 -7.55
CA ILE A 18 -15.58 -0.80 -8.09
C ILE A 18 -16.05 0.57 -8.58
N TRP A 19 -15.84 1.62 -7.81
CA TRP A 19 -16.48 2.92 -8.00
C TRP A 19 -16.28 3.52 -9.39
N SER A 20 -15.08 3.46 -9.95
CA SER A 20 -14.78 4.01 -11.27
C SER A 20 -15.31 3.17 -12.45
N TRP A 21 -15.76 1.94 -12.16
CA TRP A 21 -16.13 0.94 -13.16
C TRP A 21 -17.64 0.74 -13.31
N VAL A 22 -18.44 1.55 -12.60
CA VAL A 22 -19.90 1.40 -12.59
C VAL A 22 -20.58 2.69 -13.05
N PRO A 23 -21.84 2.59 -13.58
CA PRO A 23 -22.61 3.77 -13.98
C PRO A 23 -22.96 4.66 -12.78
N ASP A 24 -23.24 5.94 -13.03
CA ASP A 24 -23.54 6.96 -12.02
C ASP A 24 -24.63 6.56 -11.02
N MET A 25 -25.70 5.96 -11.49
CA MET A 25 -26.78 5.51 -10.58
C MET A 25 -26.29 4.44 -9.59
N VAL A 26 -25.32 3.61 -9.97
CA VAL A 26 -24.72 2.61 -9.07
C VAL A 26 -23.76 3.28 -8.10
N LYS A 27 -23.01 4.30 -8.55
CA LYS A 27 -22.15 5.12 -7.68
C LYS A 27 -22.95 5.78 -6.56
N ASP A 28 -24.10 6.41 -6.90
CA ASP A 28 -24.98 7.03 -5.92
C ASP A 28 -25.57 6.00 -4.95
N LYS A 29 -25.94 4.83 -5.46
CA LYS A 29 -26.43 3.74 -4.62
C LYS A 29 -25.36 3.23 -3.64
N ILE A 30 -24.11 3.11 -4.07
CA ILE A 30 -22.97 2.74 -3.21
C ILE A 30 -22.83 3.74 -2.06
N LEU A 31 -22.80 5.03 -2.34
CA LEU A 31 -22.68 6.07 -1.31
C LEU A 31 -23.89 6.10 -0.37
N SER A 32 -25.09 5.91 -0.92
CA SER A 32 -26.32 5.78 -0.12
C SER A 32 -26.26 4.57 0.83
N ILE A 33 -25.71 3.42 0.38
CA ILE A 33 -25.48 2.24 1.23
C ILE A 33 -24.46 2.56 2.31
N CYS A 34 -23.35 3.22 1.96
CA CYS A 34 -22.35 3.64 2.94
C CYS A 34 -22.98 4.49 4.05
N ASN A 35 -23.80 5.49 3.71
CA ASN A 35 -24.48 6.28 4.73
C ASN A 35 -25.49 5.47 5.56
N ARG A 36 -26.32 4.65 4.91
CA ARG A 36 -27.43 3.96 5.55
C ARG A 36 -26.99 2.78 6.42
N ASN A 37 -26.12 1.93 5.86
CA ASN A 37 -25.73 0.66 6.46
C ASN A 37 -24.44 0.73 7.31
N LEU A 38 -23.77 1.89 7.46
CA LEU A 38 -22.74 2.05 8.48
C LEU A 38 -23.37 2.10 9.88
N SER A 39 -22.67 1.56 10.87
CA SER A 39 -22.93 1.83 12.29
C SER A 39 -22.70 3.32 12.59
N GLU A 40 -23.04 3.79 13.79
CA GLU A 40 -22.95 5.23 14.14
C GLU A 40 -21.55 5.80 13.96
N GLU A 41 -20.52 5.04 14.34
CA GLU A 41 -19.09 5.41 14.22
C GLU A 41 -18.38 4.63 13.11
N GLY A 42 -19.14 3.98 12.23
CA GLY A 42 -18.59 3.15 11.15
C GLY A 42 -17.85 3.97 10.09
N ILE A 43 -16.93 3.29 9.40
CA ILE A 43 -16.10 3.85 8.33
C ILE A 43 -16.33 3.09 7.04
N ALA A 44 -16.59 3.80 5.95
CA ALA A 44 -16.56 3.25 4.61
C ALA A 44 -15.26 3.63 3.91
N PHE A 45 -14.64 2.66 3.26
CA PHE A 45 -13.49 2.83 2.38
C PHE A 45 -13.97 2.74 0.94
N VAL A 46 -13.72 3.78 0.13
CA VAL A 46 -14.10 3.82 -1.29
C VAL A 46 -12.88 4.21 -2.11
N SER A 47 -12.42 3.30 -2.97
CA SER A 47 -11.32 3.61 -3.89
C SER A 47 -11.83 3.96 -5.28
N TYR A 48 -11.13 4.89 -5.95
CA TYR A 48 -11.47 5.34 -7.29
C TYR A 48 -10.28 5.96 -8.03
N ASN A 49 -10.35 5.90 -9.35
CA ASN A 49 -9.43 6.60 -10.23
C ASN A 49 -9.72 8.10 -10.19
N THR A 50 -8.69 8.95 -10.10
CA THR A 50 -8.87 10.38 -9.91
C THR A 50 -8.09 11.23 -10.94
N TYR A 51 -8.66 12.41 -11.20
CA TYR A 51 -8.00 13.49 -11.94
C TYR A 51 -7.18 14.38 -10.99
N PRO A 52 -6.08 15.02 -11.47
CA PRO A 52 -5.68 15.13 -12.89
C PRO A 52 -4.83 13.96 -13.42
N GLY A 53 -4.27 13.10 -12.56
CA GLY A 53 -3.28 12.12 -12.99
C GLY A 53 -3.81 11.14 -14.05
N TRP A 54 -5.08 10.76 -13.97
CA TRP A 54 -5.72 9.89 -14.96
C TRP A 54 -5.85 10.50 -16.34
N LYS A 55 -5.91 11.85 -16.49
CA LYS A 55 -6.02 12.49 -17.80
C LYS A 55 -4.88 12.12 -18.76
N ARG A 56 -3.70 11.88 -18.22
CA ARG A 56 -2.56 11.43 -19.00
C ARG A 56 -2.73 9.99 -19.49
N LEU A 57 -3.29 9.13 -18.67
CA LEU A 57 -3.55 7.72 -19.00
C LEU A 57 -4.75 7.55 -19.93
N GLU A 58 -5.73 8.45 -19.90
CA GLU A 58 -6.85 8.48 -20.85
C GLU A 58 -6.40 8.53 -22.30
N GLN A 59 -5.32 9.24 -22.61
CA GLN A 59 -4.77 9.26 -23.96
C GLN A 59 -4.33 7.89 -24.46
N LEU A 60 -3.79 7.06 -23.57
CA LEU A 60 -3.42 5.68 -23.92
C LEU A 60 -4.67 4.80 -24.03
N ARG A 61 -5.63 4.96 -23.13
CA ARG A 61 -6.91 4.28 -23.18
C ARG A 61 -7.64 4.55 -24.49
N GLU A 62 -7.73 5.83 -24.93
CA GLU A 62 -8.34 6.21 -26.19
C GLU A 62 -7.66 5.54 -27.40
N ILE A 63 -6.32 5.48 -27.41
CA ILE A 63 -5.57 4.78 -28.46
C ILE A 63 -5.90 3.29 -28.48
N MET A 64 -5.96 2.66 -27.30
CA MET A 64 -6.25 1.24 -27.17
C MET A 64 -7.69 0.93 -27.61
N LEU A 65 -8.68 1.67 -27.10
CA LEU A 65 -10.08 1.53 -27.50
C LEU A 65 -10.31 1.78 -29.00
N TYR A 66 -9.63 2.78 -29.57
CA TYR A 66 -9.71 3.04 -31.03
C TYR A 66 -9.17 1.85 -31.85
N SER A 67 -8.09 1.25 -31.38
CA SER A 67 -7.40 0.20 -32.14
C SER A 67 -7.89 -1.22 -31.87
N GLU A 68 -8.63 -1.47 -30.79
CA GLU A 68 -9.04 -2.83 -30.37
C GLU A 68 -9.89 -3.58 -31.39
N THR A 69 -10.65 -2.84 -32.24
CA THR A 69 -11.46 -3.43 -33.30
C THR A 69 -10.64 -4.17 -34.36
N GLY A 70 -9.32 -3.97 -34.41
CA GLY A 70 -8.38 -4.69 -35.26
C GLY A 70 -7.87 -5.99 -34.65
N ALA A 71 -8.28 -6.36 -33.43
CA ALA A 71 -7.85 -7.59 -32.78
C ALA A 71 -8.38 -8.84 -33.52
N PRO A 72 -7.63 -9.96 -33.46
CA PRO A 72 -8.01 -11.19 -34.16
C PRO A 72 -9.27 -11.85 -33.58
N SER A 73 -9.63 -11.56 -32.33
CA SER A 73 -10.87 -12.02 -31.67
C SER A 73 -11.33 -11.01 -30.61
N ASP A 74 -12.55 -11.20 -30.11
CA ASP A 74 -13.19 -10.34 -29.11
C ASP A 74 -12.77 -10.72 -27.67
N THR A 75 -11.86 -11.70 -27.47
CA THR A 75 -11.40 -12.01 -26.13
C THR A 75 -10.59 -10.85 -25.56
N LEU A 76 -10.73 -10.60 -24.26
CA LEU A 76 -10.00 -9.51 -23.57
C LEU A 76 -8.49 -9.65 -23.79
N LEU A 77 -7.96 -10.87 -23.75
CA LEU A 77 -6.53 -11.14 -23.95
C LEU A 77 -6.06 -10.76 -25.35
N ASP A 78 -6.77 -11.20 -26.41
CA ASP A 78 -6.41 -10.86 -27.80
C ASP A 78 -6.49 -9.37 -28.08
N ARG A 79 -7.54 -8.70 -27.57
CA ARG A 79 -7.68 -7.23 -27.65
C ARG A 79 -6.52 -6.53 -26.94
N THR A 80 -6.17 -6.97 -25.75
CA THR A 80 -5.05 -6.39 -24.97
C THR A 80 -3.73 -6.59 -25.68
N MET A 81 -3.41 -7.80 -26.10
CA MET A 81 -2.17 -8.11 -26.81
C MET A 81 -2.05 -7.33 -28.14
N TYR A 82 -3.15 -7.18 -28.87
CA TYR A 82 -3.17 -6.41 -30.10
C TYR A 82 -2.93 -4.93 -29.86
N THR A 83 -3.65 -4.32 -28.91
CA THR A 83 -3.54 -2.90 -28.59
C THR A 83 -2.18 -2.56 -27.99
N LYS A 84 -1.56 -3.43 -27.19
CA LYS A 84 -0.16 -3.27 -26.75
C LYS A 84 0.81 -3.23 -27.93
N LYS A 85 0.62 -4.08 -28.98
CA LYS A 85 1.43 -4.02 -30.21
C LYS A 85 1.26 -2.67 -30.94
N VAL A 86 0.04 -2.12 -30.98
CA VAL A 86 -0.22 -0.81 -31.56
C VAL A 86 0.49 0.28 -30.77
N LEU A 87 0.41 0.26 -29.42
CA LEU A 87 1.14 1.19 -28.56
C LEU A 87 2.67 1.11 -28.78
N GLN A 88 3.21 -0.10 -28.92
CA GLN A 88 4.64 -0.29 -29.22
C GLN A 88 5.03 0.34 -30.56
N GLN A 89 4.19 0.21 -31.59
CA GLN A 89 4.44 0.86 -32.89
C GLN A 89 4.38 2.38 -32.78
N ILE A 90 3.38 2.93 -32.10
CA ILE A 90 3.26 4.38 -31.85
C ILE A 90 4.50 4.89 -31.12
N GLN A 91 4.96 4.19 -30.06
CA GLN A 91 6.17 4.54 -29.34
C GLN A 91 7.40 4.60 -30.27
N ASN A 92 7.54 3.58 -31.16
CA ASN A 92 8.64 3.54 -32.12
C ASN A 92 8.59 4.72 -33.13
N LEU A 93 7.39 5.14 -33.56
CA LEU A 93 7.21 6.32 -34.40
C LEU A 93 7.59 7.60 -33.66
N ILE A 94 7.17 7.75 -32.39
CA ILE A 94 7.54 8.92 -31.59
C ILE A 94 9.08 8.99 -31.43
N LYS A 95 9.74 7.86 -31.13
CA LYS A 95 11.20 7.79 -30.97
C LYS A 95 11.96 8.17 -32.25
N LYS A 96 11.37 7.95 -33.43
CA LYS A 96 11.98 8.25 -34.71
C LYS A 96 11.77 9.72 -35.17
N SER A 97 10.85 10.44 -34.55
CA SER A 97 10.54 11.83 -34.93
C SER A 97 11.38 12.85 -34.15
N PRO A 98 12.31 13.58 -34.78
CA PRO A 98 13.17 14.54 -34.07
C PRO A 98 12.41 15.68 -33.39
N SER A 99 11.27 16.08 -33.96
CA SER A 99 10.46 17.20 -33.46
C SER A 99 9.54 16.80 -32.27
N THR A 100 9.32 15.51 -32.05
CA THR A 100 8.41 15.01 -31.00
C THR A 100 9.12 14.47 -29.76
N ASN A 101 10.46 14.32 -29.81
CA ASN A 101 11.21 13.75 -28.68
C ASN A 101 11.00 14.48 -27.34
N GLN A 102 10.93 15.80 -27.32
CA GLN A 102 10.65 16.57 -26.12
C GLN A 102 9.16 16.53 -25.71
N LYS A 103 8.25 16.66 -26.67
CA LYS A 103 6.79 16.65 -26.41
C LYS A 103 6.22 15.27 -26.17
N GLY A 104 6.91 14.21 -26.58
CA GLY A 104 6.48 12.81 -26.43
C GLY A 104 7.15 12.05 -25.29
N ALA A 105 8.09 12.65 -24.59
CA ALA A 105 8.90 11.92 -23.59
C ALA A 105 8.06 11.29 -22.46
N TYR A 106 7.07 12.00 -21.94
CA TYR A 106 6.17 11.48 -20.93
C TYR A 106 5.31 10.33 -21.49
N LYS A 107 4.80 10.45 -22.73
CA LYS A 107 4.00 9.42 -23.38
C LYS A 107 4.81 8.14 -23.63
N ILE A 108 6.09 8.25 -23.96
CA ILE A 108 6.99 7.10 -24.07
C ILE A 108 7.08 6.36 -22.76
N LYS A 109 7.25 7.08 -21.63
CA LYS A 109 7.33 6.49 -20.29
C LYS A 109 6.03 5.78 -19.90
N ASP A 110 4.88 6.41 -20.17
CA ASP A 110 3.58 5.83 -19.87
C ASP A 110 3.31 4.56 -20.72
N ILE A 111 3.68 4.60 -22.02
CA ILE A 111 3.62 3.40 -22.88
C ILE A 111 4.55 2.31 -22.37
N ASP A 112 5.78 2.63 -21.95
CA ASP A 112 6.70 1.63 -21.38
C ASP A 112 6.10 0.94 -20.13
N HIS A 113 5.39 1.70 -19.30
CA HIS A 113 4.68 1.14 -18.15
C HIS A 113 3.59 0.14 -18.58
N VAL A 114 2.71 0.52 -19.50
CA VAL A 114 1.65 -0.35 -20.02
C VAL A 114 2.21 -1.60 -20.69
N LEU A 115 3.30 -1.48 -21.47
CA LEU A 115 3.90 -2.61 -22.16
C LEU A 115 4.51 -3.65 -21.21
N LYS A 116 5.01 -3.22 -20.04
CA LYS A 116 5.63 -4.09 -19.02
C LYS A 116 4.62 -4.73 -18.07
N ALA A 117 3.46 -4.12 -17.91
CA ALA A 117 2.43 -4.61 -16.99
C ALA A 117 1.75 -5.89 -17.52
N ASP A 118 1.14 -6.64 -16.61
CA ASP A 118 0.40 -7.88 -16.92
C ASP A 118 -0.76 -7.61 -17.90
N ASP A 119 -0.97 -8.52 -18.86
CA ASP A 119 -1.96 -8.32 -19.91
C ASP A 119 -3.40 -8.33 -19.37
N TYR A 120 -3.68 -9.12 -18.34
CA TYR A 120 -5.01 -9.14 -17.71
C TYR A 120 -5.30 -7.83 -16.98
N TYR A 121 -4.33 -7.32 -16.22
CA TYR A 121 -4.43 -6.03 -15.55
C TYR A 121 -4.67 -4.89 -16.56
N ILE A 122 -3.87 -4.84 -17.64
CA ILE A 122 -3.99 -3.81 -18.68
C ILE A 122 -5.33 -3.91 -19.42
N GLY A 123 -5.79 -5.13 -19.72
CA GLY A 123 -7.09 -5.34 -20.34
C GLY A 123 -8.22 -4.78 -19.47
N HIS A 124 -8.21 -5.05 -18.19
CA HIS A 124 -9.19 -4.50 -17.25
C HIS A 124 -9.08 -2.97 -17.14
N GLU A 125 -7.87 -2.44 -16.95
CA GLU A 125 -7.65 -1.02 -16.69
C GLU A 125 -7.97 -0.11 -17.90
N TYR A 126 -7.70 -0.58 -19.15
CA TYR A 126 -7.77 0.25 -20.32
C TYR A 126 -8.87 -0.14 -21.33
N LEU A 127 -9.40 -1.37 -21.30
CA LEU A 127 -10.36 -1.84 -22.31
C LEU A 127 -11.77 -2.10 -21.78
N GLU A 128 -12.01 -1.88 -20.47
CA GLU A 128 -13.37 -1.94 -19.93
C GLU A 128 -14.23 -0.80 -20.50
N SER A 129 -15.53 -1.06 -20.67
CA SER A 129 -16.47 -0.10 -21.25
C SER A 129 -16.64 1.17 -20.41
N ILE A 130 -16.58 1.02 -19.10
CA ILE A 130 -16.64 2.12 -18.12
C ILE A 130 -15.31 2.21 -17.41
N ASN A 131 -14.68 3.36 -17.45
CA ASN A 131 -13.65 3.82 -16.54
C ASN A 131 -13.88 5.33 -16.42
N ASP A 132 -14.39 5.75 -15.28
CA ASP A 132 -14.86 7.12 -15.06
C ASP A 132 -14.16 7.73 -13.83
N PRO A 133 -12.92 8.25 -14.03
CA PRO A 133 -12.19 9.00 -13.01
C PRO A 133 -12.89 10.30 -12.67
N VAL A 134 -12.81 10.72 -11.41
CA VAL A 134 -13.41 11.98 -10.95
C VAL A 134 -12.40 12.83 -10.19
N TYR A 135 -12.62 14.15 -10.10
CA TYR A 135 -11.85 14.98 -9.17
C TYR A 135 -12.23 14.67 -7.71
N VAL A 136 -11.28 14.78 -6.79
CA VAL A 136 -11.56 14.54 -5.36
C VAL A 136 -12.63 15.49 -4.84
N SER A 137 -12.67 16.74 -5.31
CA SER A 137 -13.72 17.71 -4.97
C SER A 137 -15.12 17.24 -5.40
N ASP A 138 -15.25 16.68 -6.59
CA ASP A 138 -16.52 16.17 -7.12
C ASP A 138 -16.97 14.91 -6.37
N PHE A 139 -16.02 14.01 -6.05
CA PHE A 139 -16.30 12.84 -5.24
C PHE A 139 -16.82 13.21 -3.85
N ILE A 140 -16.14 14.16 -3.15
CA ILE A 140 -16.55 14.60 -1.82
C ILE A 140 -17.92 15.25 -1.84
N GLN A 141 -18.19 16.12 -2.83
CA GLN A 141 -19.51 16.75 -2.99
C GLN A 141 -20.60 15.70 -3.24
N ARG A 142 -20.33 14.69 -4.06
CA ARG A 142 -21.25 13.59 -4.32
C ARG A 142 -21.51 12.75 -3.07
N ALA A 143 -20.47 12.47 -2.27
CA ALA A 143 -20.60 11.77 -0.99
C ALA A 143 -21.47 12.58 0.00
N HIS A 144 -21.23 13.89 0.10
CA HIS A 144 -22.06 14.76 0.94
C HIS A 144 -23.54 14.76 0.49
N ALA A 145 -23.81 14.80 -0.81
CA ALA A 145 -25.17 14.74 -1.36
C ALA A 145 -25.89 13.43 -1.01
N GLN A 146 -25.17 12.34 -0.75
CA GLN A 146 -25.69 11.06 -0.32
C GLN A 146 -25.66 10.87 1.21
N GLY A 147 -25.37 11.96 1.97
CA GLY A 147 -25.39 11.94 3.44
C GLY A 147 -24.14 11.36 4.10
N CYS A 148 -23.04 11.19 3.37
CA CYS A 148 -21.75 10.80 3.93
C CYS A 148 -20.91 12.04 4.30
N ALA A 149 -20.05 11.90 5.29
CA ALA A 149 -18.99 12.85 5.62
C ALA A 149 -17.62 12.29 5.19
N TYR A 150 -16.77 13.11 4.60
CA TYR A 150 -15.42 12.72 4.21
C TYR A 150 -14.47 12.90 5.39
N ILE A 151 -13.77 11.85 5.79
CA ILE A 151 -12.80 11.88 6.87
C ILE A 151 -11.44 12.36 6.34
N GLY A 152 -10.95 11.74 5.28
CA GLY A 152 -9.65 11.92 4.67
C GLY A 152 -9.37 10.80 3.67
N ASP A 153 -8.14 10.71 3.22
CA ASP A 153 -7.66 9.60 2.39
C ASP A 153 -6.90 8.59 3.26
N GLU A 154 -6.97 7.31 2.92
CA GLU A 154 -6.18 6.26 3.58
C GLU A 154 -4.68 6.53 3.40
N ASN A 155 -4.28 7.05 2.23
CA ASN A 155 -2.95 7.61 2.05
C ASN A 155 -2.83 8.94 2.81
N LEU A 156 -2.31 8.88 4.02
CA LEU A 156 -2.16 10.03 4.92
C LEU A 156 -1.35 11.18 4.30
N GLN A 157 -0.48 10.91 3.33
CA GLN A 157 0.32 11.95 2.67
C GLN A 157 -0.52 12.96 1.90
N SER A 158 -1.68 12.57 1.39
CA SER A 158 -2.59 13.46 0.68
C SER A 158 -3.40 14.33 1.64
N SER A 159 -3.80 13.80 2.79
CA SER A 159 -4.59 14.52 3.79
C SER A 159 -3.73 15.38 4.74
N PHE A 160 -2.50 14.94 5.06
CA PHE A 160 -1.57 15.66 5.94
C PHE A 160 -0.36 16.15 5.13
N ILE A 161 -0.33 17.45 4.86
CA ILE A 161 0.70 18.05 3.98
C ILE A 161 1.93 18.57 4.73
N SER A 162 2.03 18.37 6.03
CA SER A 162 3.16 18.83 6.87
C SER A 162 4.50 18.19 6.53
N TRP A 163 4.49 17.04 5.87
CA TRP A 163 5.69 16.37 5.37
C TRP A 163 6.31 17.03 4.13
N LEU A 164 5.57 17.90 3.45
CA LEU A 164 6.03 18.59 2.25
C LEU A 164 7.04 19.70 2.58
N TYR A 165 7.86 20.06 1.60
CA TYR A 165 8.68 21.26 1.71
C TYR A 165 7.83 22.50 2.03
N ALA A 166 8.35 23.39 2.87
CA ALA A 166 7.60 24.53 3.39
C ALA A 166 6.95 25.41 2.29
N ASP A 167 7.64 25.62 1.18
CA ASP A 167 7.13 26.43 0.06
C ASP A 167 5.90 25.78 -0.60
N ILE A 168 5.91 24.45 -0.80
CA ILE A 168 4.78 23.71 -1.36
C ILE A 168 3.61 23.74 -0.38
N GLN A 169 3.90 23.43 0.89
CA GLN A 169 2.90 23.46 1.96
C GLN A 169 2.20 24.83 2.07
N ASN A 170 2.99 25.91 2.11
CA ASN A 170 2.47 27.27 2.17
C ASN A 170 1.69 27.65 0.91
N GLY A 171 2.15 27.21 -0.26
CA GLY A 171 1.45 27.42 -1.53
C GLY A 171 0.07 26.76 -1.53
N ILE A 172 -0.03 25.49 -1.14
CA ILE A 172 -1.31 24.77 -1.05
C ILE A 172 -2.24 25.44 -0.03
N LYS A 173 -1.74 25.77 1.17
CA LYS A 173 -2.54 26.47 2.20
C LYS A 173 -3.07 27.83 1.73
N MET A 174 -2.23 28.60 1.05
CA MET A 174 -2.64 29.90 0.49
C MET A 174 -3.76 29.77 -0.55
N LEU A 175 -3.66 28.76 -1.43
CA LEU A 175 -4.67 28.52 -2.47
C LEU A 175 -5.97 27.95 -1.88
N ALA A 176 -5.88 27.11 -0.87
CA ALA A 176 -7.03 26.44 -0.26
C ALA A 176 -7.84 27.32 0.71
N GLN A 177 -7.25 28.37 1.31
CA GLN A 177 -7.94 29.31 2.20
C GLN A 177 -8.76 28.62 3.31
N ASP A 178 -8.19 27.68 4.04
CA ASP A 178 -8.85 26.87 5.09
C ASP A 178 -9.95 25.90 4.60
N ASP A 179 -10.24 25.85 3.30
CA ASP A 179 -11.13 24.84 2.72
C ASP A 179 -10.37 23.51 2.55
N TYR A 180 -10.81 22.49 3.32
CA TYR A 180 -10.17 21.18 3.28
C TYR A 180 -10.36 20.45 1.94
N ILE A 181 -11.50 20.67 1.25
CA ILE A 181 -11.75 20.08 -0.07
C ILE A 181 -10.82 20.69 -1.11
N ALA A 182 -10.68 22.01 -1.08
CA ALA A 182 -9.74 22.73 -1.95
C ALA A 182 -8.29 22.29 -1.66
N LYS A 183 -7.91 22.05 -0.39
CA LYS A 183 -6.58 21.54 -0.02
C LYS A 183 -6.30 20.18 -0.67
N GLU A 184 -7.23 19.23 -0.55
CA GLU A 184 -7.12 17.91 -1.19
C GLU A 184 -7.00 18.03 -2.73
N GLN A 185 -7.80 18.91 -3.34
CA GLN A 185 -7.77 19.13 -4.79
C GLN A 185 -6.46 19.77 -5.26
N TYR A 186 -5.93 20.77 -4.55
CA TYR A 186 -4.64 21.37 -4.89
C TYR A 186 -3.48 20.42 -4.67
N TYR A 187 -3.55 19.54 -3.68
CA TYR A 187 -2.60 18.46 -3.52
C TYR A 187 -2.57 17.57 -4.79
N ASP A 188 -3.73 17.14 -5.28
CA ASP A 188 -3.84 16.32 -6.49
C ASP A 188 -3.26 17.00 -7.73
N TYR A 189 -3.46 18.31 -7.87
CA TYR A 189 -2.86 19.08 -8.97
C TYR A 189 -1.34 19.16 -8.89
N VAL A 190 -0.77 19.19 -7.68
CA VAL A 190 0.69 19.26 -7.51
C VAL A 190 1.34 17.90 -7.75
N TYR A 191 0.66 16.79 -7.36
CA TYR A 191 1.24 15.45 -7.37
C TYR A 191 0.74 14.54 -8.50
N ASP A 192 -0.11 15.05 -9.39
CA ASP A 192 -0.73 14.24 -10.46
C ASP A 192 -1.35 12.95 -9.92
N THR A 193 -2.11 13.05 -8.83
CA THR A 193 -2.73 11.88 -8.16
C THR A 193 -3.63 11.14 -9.15
N GLN A 194 -3.43 9.83 -9.26
CA GLN A 194 -4.14 8.95 -10.18
C GLN A 194 -5.19 8.08 -9.50
N PHE A 195 -5.03 7.84 -8.20
CA PHE A 195 -5.86 6.92 -7.44
C PHE A 195 -6.07 7.47 -6.02
N ARG A 196 -7.30 7.35 -5.52
CA ARG A 196 -7.70 7.78 -4.20
C ARG A 196 -8.37 6.65 -3.44
N MET A 197 -8.19 6.66 -2.12
CA MET A 197 -8.75 5.70 -1.17
C MET A 197 -9.47 6.48 -0.07
N ALA A 198 -10.65 7.01 -0.41
CA ALA A 198 -11.42 7.88 0.47
C ALA A 198 -12.00 7.13 1.67
N LEU A 199 -11.87 7.72 2.85
CA LEU A 199 -12.52 7.29 4.08
C LEU A 199 -13.75 8.16 4.33
N LEU A 200 -14.91 7.53 4.45
CA LEU A 200 -16.20 8.17 4.67
C LEU A 200 -16.81 7.69 5.98
N THR A 201 -17.65 8.52 6.60
CA THR A 201 -18.53 8.13 7.70
C THR A 201 -19.92 8.73 7.49
N LYS A 202 -20.85 8.49 8.40
CA LYS A 202 -22.18 9.13 8.34
C LYS A 202 -22.08 10.65 8.43
N GLY A 203 -22.91 11.39 7.68
CA GLY A 203 -22.90 12.84 7.64
C GLY A 203 -23.15 13.50 9.01
N CYS A 204 -23.86 12.82 9.94
CA CYS A 204 -24.06 13.33 11.30
C CYS A 204 -22.72 13.44 12.09
N ASN A 205 -21.66 12.79 11.64
CA ASN A 205 -20.35 12.83 12.26
C ASN A 205 -19.45 13.96 11.75
N GLU A 206 -19.87 14.76 10.75
CA GLU A 206 -19.05 15.81 10.14
C GLU A 206 -18.39 16.73 11.19
N ASN A 207 -19.15 17.17 12.21
CA ASN A 207 -18.65 18.06 13.26
C ASN A 207 -17.70 17.36 14.27
N ARG A 208 -17.56 16.04 14.21
CA ARG A 208 -16.66 15.24 15.06
C ARG A 208 -15.32 14.99 14.39
N ILE A 209 -15.22 15.23 13.08
CA ILE A 209 -13.99 14.97 12.31
C ILE A 209 -12.99 16.09 12.56
N THR A 210 -11.82 15.70 13.06
CA THR A 210 -10.69 16.61 13.26
C THR A 210 -9.72 16.49 12.10
N ARG A 211 -9.72 17.48 11.20
CA ARG A 211 -8.86 17.50 10.00
C ARG A 211 -7.57 18.31 10.23
N ASN A 212 -6.96 18.13 11.38
CA ASN A 212 -5.69 18.77 11.70
C ASN A 212 -4.69 17.75 12.27
N GLU A 213 -3.42 18.13 12.29
CA GLU A 213 -2.33 17.26 12.74
C GLU A 213 -2.14 17.24 14.27
N LYS A 214 -3.17 17.64 15.04
CA LYS A 214 -3.13 17.54 16.51
C LYS A 214 -3.45 16.12 16.92
N VAL A 215 -2.45 15.44 17.42
CA VAL A 215 -2.57 14.07 17.90
C VAL A 215 -3.10 14.06 19.32
N LEU A 216 -4.12 13.26 19.58
CA LEU A 216 -4.54 12.96 20.94
C LEU A 216 -3.55 11.95 21.56
N ALA A 217 -2.85 12.35 22.60
CA ALA A 217 -1.86 11.52 23.29
C ALA A 217 -2.41 10.14 23.66
N SER A 218 -3.66 10.07 24.16
CA SER A 218 -4.33 8.81 24.53
C SER A 218 -4.47 7.81 23.38
N ILE A 219 -4.57 8.30 22.14
CA ILE A 219 -4.61 7.40 20.96
C ILE A 219 -3.22 6.80 20.74
N PHE A 220 -2.17 7.62 20.72
CA PHE A 220 -0.80 7.14 20.47
C PHE A 220 -0.29 6.22 21.57
N ASP A 221 -0.68 6.45 22.82
CA ASP A 221 -0.30 5.59 23.95
C ASP A 221 -0.89 4.18 23.85
N SER A 222 -1.97 4.00 23.10
CA SER A 222 -2.61 2.69 22.85
C SER A 222 -2.11 1.98 21.61
N LEU A 223 -1.25 2.60 20.79
CA LEU A 223 -0.80 2.04 19.52
C LEU A 223 0.53 1.31 19.66
N TYR A 224 0.68 0.31 18.81
CA TYR A 224 1.94 -0.37 18.51
C TYR A 224 2.48 0.16 17.18
N PHE A 225 3.77 0.46 17.13
CA PHE A 225 4.46 0.95 15.94
C PHE A 225 5.38 -0.13 15.40
N LEU A 226 5.40 -0.28 14.10
CA LEU A 226 6.28 -1.22 13.40
C LEU A 226 6.88 -0.55 12.18
N THR A 227 8.15 -0.85 11.90
CA THR A 227 8.82 -0.39 10.68
C THR A 227 8.06 -0.86 9.45
N SER A 228 7.82 0.04 8.51
CA SER A 228 7.26 -0.32 7.22
C SER A 228 8.22 -1.22 6.45
N LEU A 229 7.67 -2.20 5.71
CA LEU A 229 8.43 -3.04 4.78
C LEU A 229 8.64 -2.35 3.42
N GLN A 230 7.99 -1.21 3.19
CA GLN A 230 8.15 -0.46 1.95
C GLN A 230 9.49 0.28 1.94
N ASP A 231 10.14 0.31 0.77
CA ASP A 231 11.30 1.15 0.52
C ASP A 231 10.87 2.63 0.50
N VAL A 232 11.03 3.29 1.64
CA VAL A 232 10.75 4.72 1.76
C VAL A 232 12.08 5.47 1.77
N PRO A 233 12.23 6.56 1.01
CA PRO A 233 13.46 7.34 0.98
C PRO A 233 13.90 7.74 2.38
N ASN A 234 15.15 7.46 2.73
CA ASN A 234 15.73 7.89 4.00
C ASN A 234 15.65 9.41 4.12
N ILE A 235 14.87 9.90 5.06
CA ILE A 235 14.96 11.29 5.49
C ILE A 235 16.22 11.40 6.32
N LEU A 236 17.09 12.37 5.98
CA LEU A 236 18.35 12.59 6.69
C LEU A 236 18.10 12.69 8.20
N PRO A 237 18.74 11.84 9.00
CA PRO A 237 18.51 11.80 10.44
C PRO A 237 19.04 13.09 11.10
N ASP A 238 18.24 13.66 12.00
CA ASP A 238 18.75 14.60 12.99
C ASP A 238 19.45 13.81 14.09
N THR A 239 20.70 13.42 13.81
CA THR A 239 21.52 12.59 14.70
C THR A 239 21.80 13.23 16.07
N ASN A 240 21.49 14.50 16.24
CA ASN A 240 21.63 15.22 17.51
C ASN A 240 20.36 15.17 18.39
N ASN A 241 19.28 14.59 17.87
CA ASN A 241 17.99 14.51 18.57
C ASN A 241 17.81 13.13 19.22
N VAL A 242 17.82 13.09 20.55
CA VAL A 242 17.68 11.85 21.34
C VAL A 242 16.40 11.07 20.99
N LEU A 243 15.27 11.73 20.79
CA LEU A 243 14.02 11.05 20.43
C LEU A 243 14.13 10.41 19.05
N TYR A 244 14.75 11.10 18.10
CA TYR A 244 14.93 10.56 16.76
C TYR A 244 15.82 9.33 16.79
N THR A 245 17.01 9.42 17.41
CA THR A 245 17.93 8.27 17.49
C THR A 245 17.31 7.08 18.23
N THR A 246 16.55 7.31 19.30
CA THR A 246 15.83 6.26 20.02
C THR A 246 14.79 5.57 19.13
N ILE A 247 13.98 6.33 18.40
CA ILE A 247 12.98 5.74 17.50
C ILE A 247 13.66 4.93 16.39
N GLU A 248 14.76 5.44 15.82
CA GLU A 248 15.53 4.72 14.80
C GLU A 248 16.14 3.41 15.35
N GLU A 249 16.66 3.42 16.57
CA GLU A 249 17.17 2.18 17.19
C GLU A 249 16.07 1.14 17.43
N LEU A 250 14.87 1.57 17.85
CA LEU A 250 13.74 0.68 18.01
C LEU A 250 13.23 0.15 16.66
N ARG A 251 13.18 1.00 15.63
CA ARG A 251 12.86 0.60 14.25
C ARG A 251 13.83 -0.45 13.72
N ASN A 252 15.11 -0.26 13.95
CA ASN A 252 16.15 -1.18 13.46
C ASN A 252 16.07 -2.57 14.08
N LYS A 253 15.41 -2.71 15.25
CA LYS A 253 15.10 -4.02 15.83
C LYS A 253 14.01 -4.77 15.05
N GLN A 254 13.25 -4.07 14.22
CA GLN A 254 12.15 -4.59 13.40
C GLN A 254 11.09 -5.36 14.22
N LEU A 255 10.93 -5.00 15.47
CA LEU A 255 9.91 -5.52 16.37
C LEU A 255 8.91 -4.41 16.70
N PRO A 256 7.65 -4.75 17.00
CA PRO A 256 6.68 -3.77 17.45
C PRO A 256 7.15 -3.07 18.74
N PHE A 257 6.91 -1.77 18.81
CA PHE A 257 7.21 -0.98 20.00
C PHE A 257 6.08 0.03 20.29
N THR A 258 6.02 0.51 21.50
CA THR A 258 5.01 1.46 21.99
C THR A 258 5.65 2.77 22.43
N VAL A 259 4.84 3.79 22.69
CA VAL A 259 5.31 5.02 23.36
C VAL A 259 6.04 4.70 24.66
N THR A 260 5.51 3.78 25.47
CA THR A 260 6.16 3.34 26.71
C THR A 260 7.57 2.80 26.46
N ASN A 261 7.77 1.99 25.42
CA ASN A 261 9.11 1.48 25.10
C ASN A 261 10.09 2.62 24.74
N ILE A 262 9.63 3.66 24.04
CA ILE A 262 10.45 4.84 23.73
C ILE A 262 10.84 5.57 25.04
N LEU A 263 9.85 5.82 25.91
CA LEU A 263 10.06 6.51 27.18
C LEU A 263 11.03 5.76 28.11
N ASP A 264 10.86 4.45 28.23
CA ASP A 264 11.73 3.60 29.04
C ASP A 264 13.14 3.56 28.48
N TYR A 265 13.30 3.47 27.17
CA TYR A 265 14.60 3.49 26.51
C TYR A 265 15.34 4.80 26.75
N VAL A 266 14.66 5.94 26.52
CA VAL A 266 15.26 7.27 26.76
C VAL A 266 15.66 7.43 28.22
N LYS A 267 14.81 6.97 29.17
CA LYS A 267 15.11 7.03 30.60
C LYS A 267 16.34 6.19 30.98
N ALA A 268 16.53 5.06 30.35
CA ALA A 268 17.66 4.15 30.62
C ALA A 268 18.97 4.70 30.01
N GLU A 269 18.96 5.08 28.73
CA GLU A 269 20.18 5.45 27.98
C GLU A 269 20.52 6.94 28.09
N HIS A 270 19.52 7.80 28.33
CA HIS A 270 19.65 9.25 28.40
C HIS A 270 18.99 9.83 29.65
N PRO A 271 19.37 9.46 30.88
CA PRO A 271 18.63 9.80 32.12
C PRO A 271 18.55 11.30 32.41
N SER A 272 19.39 12.13 31.80
CA SER A 272 19.35 13.60 31.94
C SER A 272 18.48 14.28 30.88
N TYR A 273 17.97 13.56 29.89
CA TYR A 273 17.14 14.12 28.84
C TYR A 273 15.69 14.29 29.29
N THR A 274 15.14 15.51 29.15
CA THR A 274 13.73 15.76 29.45
C THR A 274 12.93 15.59 28.16
N ILE A 275 12.00 14.63 28.17
CA ILE A 275 11.17 14.32 27.01
C ILE A 275 10.06 15.38 26.88
N ASP A 276 10.01 16.02 25.72
CA ASP A 276 8.84 16.77 25.29
C ASP A 276 7.88 15.81 24.57
N THR A 277 6.80 15.46 25.25
CA THR A 277 5.79 14.51 24.73
C THR A 277 5.10 15.05 23.48
N THR A 278 4.93 16.36 23.33
CA THR A 278 4.36 16.96 22.12
C THR A 278 5.28 16.73 20.93
N GLN A 279 6.58 16.90 21.11
CA GLN A 279 7.55 16.60 20.05
C GLN A 279 7.57 15.10 19.72
N LEU A 280 7.46 14.22 20.72
CA LEU A 280 7.41 12.77 20.50
C LEU A 280 6.22 12.39 19.61
N TYR A 281 5.00 12.79 19.95
CA TYR A 281 3.82 12.47 19.16
C TYR A 281 3.85 13.08 17.76
N THR A 282 4.30 14.32 17.64
CA THR A 282 4.48 14.97 16.33
C THR A 282 5.47 14.18 15.46
N ARG A 283 6.56 13.70 16.05
CA ARG A 283 7.55 12.91 15.33
C ARG A 283 6.99 11.54 14.90
N LEU A 284 6.27 10.86 15.76
CA LEU A 284 5.63 9.58 15.43
C LEU A 284 4.61 9.76 14.29
N LEU A 285 3.76 10.80 14.38
CA LEU A 285 2.82 11.12 13.29
C LEU A 285 3.56 11.38 11.97
N ALA A 286 4.62 12.17 12.00
CA ALA A 286 5.39 12.45 10.80
C ALA A 286 5.96 11.16 10.18
N LEU A 287 6.51 10.25 10.99
CA LEU A 287 7.04 8.97 10.50
C LEU A 287 5.95 8.05 9.93
N ILE A 288 4.73 8.09 10.48
CA ILE A 288 3.57 7.37 9.94
C ILE A 288 3.15 7.99 8.60
N VAL A 289 2.99 9.29 8.53
CA VAL A 289 2.56 10.00 7.31
C VAL A 289 3.51 9.75 6.15
N ILE A 290 4.83 9.75 6.40
CA ILE A 290 5.82 9.47 5.34
C ILE A 290 6.02 7.98 5.07
N GLY A 291 5.31 7.10 5.78
CA GLY A 291 5.34 5.65 5.55
C GLY A 291 6.54 4.92 6.15
N HIS A 292 7.30 5.53 7.06
CA HIS A 292 8.41 4.87 7.75
C HIS A 292 7.94 3.97 8.91
N LEU A 293 6.80 4.31 9.50
CA LEU A 293 6.14 3.53 10.54
C LEU A 293 4.71 3.20 10.13
N ASN A 294 4.27 2.01 10.47
CA ASN A 294 2.87 1.65 10.52
C ASN A 294 2.41 1.64 11.98
N ALA A 295 1.15 1.99 12.23
CA ALA A 295 0.55 2.01 13.55
C ALA A 295 -0.62 1.01 13.63
N TYR A 296 -0.70 0.25 14.72
CA TYR A 296 -1.66 -0.83 14.91
C TYR A 296 -2.31 -0.73 16.29
N GLY A 297 -3.59 -1.04 16.37
CA GLY A 297 -4.33 -1.11 17.64
C GLY A 297 -4.01 -2.35 18.47
N GLU A 298 -3.52 -3.41 17.81
CA GLU A 298 -3.17 -4.69 18.45
C GLU A 298 -1.78 -5.14 18.00
N CYS A 299 -1.09 -5.86 18.87
CA CYS A 299 0.22 -6.45 18.59
C CYS A 299 0.08 -7.96 18.36
N CYS A 300 0.56 -8.45 17.24
CA CYS A 300 0.77 -9.88 17.05
C CYS A 300 2.05 -10.30 17.78
N GLU A 301 2.02 -11.46 18.44
CA GLU A 301 3.22 -12.02 19.05
C GLU A 301 4.29 -12.32 18.00
N HIS A 302 5.45 -11.74 18.15
CA HIS A 302 6.65 -12.08 17.40
C HIS A 302 7.39 -13.22 18.10
N THR A 303 7.04 -14.43 17.72
CA THR A 303 7.65 -15.63 18.29
C THR A 303 8.96 -15.95 17.55
N PRO A 304 10.11 -16.00 18.23
CA PRO A 304 11.36 -16.42 17.62
C PRO A 304 11.28 -17.91 17.24
N PHE A 305 11.98 -18.28 16.15
CA PHE A 305 12.04 -19.67 15.76
C PHE A 305 12.76 -20.51 16.84
N THR A 306 12.11 -21.55 17.31
CA THR A 306 12.63 -22.51 18.30
C THR A 306 12.46 -23.92 17.78
N ASP A 307 13.56 -24.69 17.72
CA ASP A 307 13.59 -26.08 17.27
C ASP A 307 12.55 -26.92 18.01
N ASN A 308 11.82 -27.77 17.26
CA ASN A 308 10.75 -28.64 17.74
C ASN A 308 9.53 -27.95 18.40
N LYS A 309 9.43 -26.63 18.32
CA LYS A 309 8.30 -25.86 18.85
C LYS A 309 7.63 -25.01 17.80
N SER A 310 8.43 -24.29 17.00
CA SER A 310 7.88 -23.33 16.05
C SER A 310 7.31 -24.00 14.81
N TYR A 311 6.16 -23.47 14.37
CA TYR A 311 5.49 -23.87 13.15
C TYR A 311 4.80 -22.66 12.49
N ILE A 312 4.42 -22.79 11.23
CA ILE A 312 3.63 -21.80 10.49
C ILE A 312 2.17 -22.27 10.45
N PRO A 313 1.19 -21.41 10.81
CA PRO A 313 -0.23 -21.77 10.85
C PRO A 313 -0.79 -22.28 9.51
N GLU A 314 -1.72 -23.23 9.60
CA GLU A 314 -2.33 -23.91 8.46
C GLU A 314 -2.90 -22.99 7.36
N PRO A 315 -3.57 -21.85 7.66
CA PRO A 315 -4.08 -20.97 6.60
C PRO A 315 -2.99 -20.47 5.65
N PHE A 316 -1.80 -20.11 6.18
CA PHE A 316 -0.66 -19.70 5.36
C PHE A 316 -0.10 -20.89 4.56
N ILE A 317 -0.03 -22.07 5.15
CA ILE A 317 0.48 -23.27 4.46
C ILE A 317 -0.42 -23.67 3.30
N LYS A 318 -1.74 -23.55 3.42
CA LYS A 318 -2.67 -23.80 2.31
C LYS A 318 -2.41 -22.85 1.15
N TYR A 319 -2.25 -21.56 1.43
CA TYR A 319 -1.97 -20.55 0.42
C TYR A 319 -0.60 -20.79 -0.25
N VAL A 320 0.44 -21.00 0.55
CA VAL A 320 1.80 -21.34 0.08
C VAL A 320 1.79 -22.57 -0.80
N SER A 321 1.07 -23.62 -0.42
CA SER A 321 0.98 -24.87 -1.20
C SER A 321 0.31 -24.63 -2.56
N ALA A 322 -0.77 -23.85 -2.61
CA ALA A 322 -1.42 -23.48 -3.86
C ALA A 322 -0.48 -22.67 -4.78
N LEU A 323 0.31 -21.75 -4.24
CA LEU A 323 1.31 -21.00 -5.02
C LEU A 323 2.41 -21.89 -5.60
N ILE A 324 2.88 -22.90 -4.84
CA ILE A 324 3.88 -23.87 -5.32
C ILE A 324 3.29 -24.74 -6.43
N GLU A 325 2.05 -25.21 -6.27
CA GLU A 325 1.36 -26.07 -7.26
C GLU A 325 1.06 -25.32 -8.57
N ASP A 326 0.82 -24.02 -8.52
CA ASP A 326 0.63 -23.17 -9.71
C ASP A 326 1.96 -22.85 -10.46
N GLY A 327 3.04 -23.50 -10.08
CA GLY A 327 4.34 -23.43 -10.77
C GLY A 327 5.20 -22.22 -10.39
N GLY A 328 4.87 -21.52 -9.32
CA GLY A 328 5.63 -20.38 -8.80
C GLY A 328 5.75 -19.25 -9.82
N LYS A 329 4.76 -18.37 -9.90
CA LYS A 329 4.84 -17.15 -10.72
C LYS A 329 6.00 -16.27 -10.26
N GLN A 330 6.52 -15.49 -11.18
CA GLN A 330 7.72 -14.66 -11.00
C GLN A 330 7.59 -13.57 -9.92
N TYR A 331 6.33 -13.24 -9.50
CA TYR A 331 6.02 -12.27 -8.47
C TYR A 331 5.01 -12.87 -7.48
N ILE A 332 5.51 -13.23 -6.31
CA ILE A 332 4.70 -13.77 -5.23
C ILE A 332 4.62 -12.67 -4.17
N THR A 333 3.40 -12.30 -3.81
CA THR A 333 3.14 -11.36 -2.72
C THR A 333 2.44 -12.11 -1.60
N LEU A 334 2.96 -12.00 -0.38
CA LEU A 334 2.39 -12.58 0.82
C LEU A 334 2.19 -11.48 1.85
N ALA A 335 0.99 -11.38 2.40
CA ALA A 335 0.73 -10.49 3.52
C ALA A 335 1.17 -11.14 4.84
N ASN A 336 1.89 -10.40 5.65
CA ASN A 336 2.24 -10.83 7.02
C ASN A 336 1.05 -10.66 7.98
N MET A 337 1.27 -10.98 9.26
CA MET A 337 0.25 -10.85 10.32
C MET A 337 -0.21 -9.39 10.56
N TYR A 338 0.53 -8.40 10.07
CA TYR A 338 0.21 -6.98 10.14
C TYR A 338 -0.37 -6.43 8.84
N ASN A 339 -0.78 -7.32 7.91
CA ASN A 339 -1.28 -6.94 6.59
C ASN A 339 -0.28 -6.10 5.77
N GLN A 340 1.02 -6.23 6.05
CA GLN A 340 2.06 -5.66 5.22
C GLN A 340 2.39 -6.64 4.11
N LEU A 341 2.46 -6.14 2.87
CA LEU A 341 2.79 -6.95 1.71
C LEU A 341 4.31 -7.13 1.62
N ASP A 342 4.74 -8.38 1.53
CA ASP A 342 6.13 -8.74 1.25
C ASP A 342 6.26 -9.26 -0.18
N SER A 343 7.03 -8.56 -0.99
CA SER A 343 7.33 -8.93 -2.37
C SER A 343 8.66 -9.67 -2.54
N TYR A 344 9.42 -9.85 -1.46
CA TYR A 344 10.72 -10.55 -1.49
C TYR A 344 10.62 -12.06 -1.25
N ILE A 345 9.44 -12.65 -1.46
CA ILE A 345 9.20 -14.07 -1.26
C ILE A 345 9.51 -14.81 -2.56
N ASP A 346 10.58 -15.60 -2.54
CA ASP A 346 10.94 -16.50 -3.62
C ASP A 346 10.40 -17.93 -3.40
N ASN A 347 10.58 -18.80 -4.40
CA ASN A 347 10.18 -20.20 -4.33
C ASN A 347 10.87 -20.97 -3.20
N GLY A 348 12.08 -20.57 -2.80
CA GLY A 348 12.81 -21.19 -1.70
C GLY A 348 12.21 -20.85 -0.35
N VAL A 349 11.77 -19.60 -0.17
CA VAL A 349 11.02 -19.18 1.02
C VAL A 349 9.71 -19.95 1.13
N LEU A 350 8.92 -20.06 0.03
CA LEU A 350 7.69 -20.83 0.02
C LEU A 350 7.93 -22.31 0.35
N TYR A 351 8.97 -22.91 -0.23
CA TYR A 351 9.34 -24.29 0.07
C TYR A 351 9.72 -24.46 1.54
N THR A 352 10.50 -23.53 2.10
CA THR A 352 10.88 -23.53 3.52
C THR A 352 9.65 -23.38 4.42
N MET A 353 8.72 -22.47 4.11
CA MET A 353 7.47 -22.32 4.84
C MET A 353 6.67 -23.63 4.87
N ARG A 354 6.58 -24.34 3.76
CA ARG A 354 5.89 -25.63 3.68
C ARG A 354 6.54 -26.71 4.57
N LEU A 355 7.86 -26.72 4.69
CA LEU A 355 8.57 -27.62 5.62
C LEU A 355 8.27 -27.30 7.08
N LEU A 356 7.95 -26.04 7.38
CA LEU A 356 7.65 -25.52 8.72
C LEU A 356 6.16 -25.61 9.11
N GLN A 357 5.35 -26.38 8.40
CA GLN A 357 3.92 -26.59 8.71
C GLN A 357 3.68 -27.31 10.06
N LYS A 358 4.70 -27.94 10.60
CA LYS A 358 4.69 -28.62 11.91
C LYS A 358 6.00 -28.32 12.62
N PRO A 359 6.01 -28.41 13.98
CA PRO A 359 7.24 -28.29 14.76
C PRO A 359 8.35 -29.19 14.21
N THR A 360 9.48 -28.59 13.88
CA THR A 360 10.63 -29.28 13.28
C THR A 360 11.94 -28.62 13.74
N THR A 361 13.10 -29.20 13.36
CA THR A 361 14.41 -28.64 13.68
C THR A 361 15.06 -27.97 12.49
N ARG A 362 15.95 -26.98 12.75
CA ARG A 362 16.83 -26.40 11.74
C ARG A 362 17.57 -27.46 10.95
N ALA A 363 18.12 -28.48 11.66
CA ALA A 363 18.84 -29.57 11.02
C ALA A 363 17.98 -30.34 10.00
N THR A 364 16.71 -30.58 10.31
CA THR A 364 15.78 -31.25 9.39
C THR A 364 15.50 -30.39 8.17
N VAL A 365 15.20 -29.12 8.35
CA VAL A 365 14.95 -28.17 7.23
C VAL A 365 16.20 -28.05 6.37
N LEU A 366 17.37 -27.88 6.97
CA LEU A 366 18.65 -27.76 6.26
C LEU A 366 18.92 -29.01 5.38
N LYS A 367 18.70 -30.20 5.91
CA LYS A 367 18.86 -31.45 5.14
C LYS A 367 17.95 -31.47 3.91
N HIS A 368 16.72 -31.00 4.02
CA HIS A 368 15.80 -30.91 2.88
C HIS A 368 16.26 -29.89 1.86
N LEU A 369 16.74 -28.73 2.29
CA LEU A 369 17.27 -27.69 1.39
C LEU A 369 18.50 -28.22 0.62
N ASP A 370 19.46 -28.84 1.31
CA ASP A 370 20.66 -29.39 0.70
C ASP A 370 20.37 -30.46 -0.36
N GLN A 371 19.32 -31.25 -0.16
CA GLN A 371 18.95 -32.35 -1.06
C GLN A 371 18.16 -31.88 -2.29
N ASN A 372 17.42 -30.79 -2.19
CA ASN A 372 16.40 -30.43 -3.18
C ASN A 372 16.63 -29.07 -3.85
N MET A 373 17.57 -28.26 -3.37
CA MET A 373 17.75 -26.89 -3.87
C MET A 373 19.21 -26.51 -4.12
N VAL A 374 19.43 -25.76 -5.18
CA VAL A 374 20.67 -25.00 -5.41
C VAL A 374 20.32 -23.53 -5.25
N ILE A 375 20.83 -22.91 -4.20
CA ILE A 375 20.46 -21.56 -3.83
C ILE A 375 21.48 -20.58 -4.40
N THR A 376 21.00 -19.66 -5.22
CA THR A 376 21.78 -18.58 -5.82
C THR A 376 21.21 -17.22 -5.44
N ARG A 377 22.08 -16.25 -5.22
CA ARG A 377 21.73 -14.82 -5.11
C ARG A 377 22.40 -14.04 -6.23
N THR A 378 21.89 -12.85 -6.49
CA THR A 378 22.49 -11.93 -7.45
C THR A 378 23.19 -10.83 -6.67
N ASN A 379 24.46 -10.52 -7.04
CA ASN A 379 25.18 -9.39 -6.48
C ASN A 379 24.74 -8.06 -7.09
N ASP A 380 25.30 -6.93 -6.61
CA ASP A 380 24.98 -5.59 -7.10
C ASP A 380 25.28 -5.38 -8.58
N ASP A 381 26.20 -6.19 -9.14
CA ASP A 381 26.56 -6.18 -10.57
C ASP A 381 25.64 -7.09 -11.42
N GLY A 382 24.61 -7.66 -10.83
CA GLY A 382 23.66 -8.57 -11.52
C GLY A 382 24.22 -9.97 -11.76
N GLN A 383 25.38 -10.37 -11.18
CA GLN A 383 25.98 -11.68 -11.35
C GLN A 383 25.49 -12.67 -10.30
N PRO A 384 25.02 -13.86 -10.70
CA PRO A 384 24.58 -14.88 -9.75
C PRO A 384 25.77 -15.49 -9.00
N TYR A 385 25.63 -15.67 -7.69
CA TYR A 385 26.58 -16.40 -6.86
C TYR A 385 25.85 -17.38 -5.95
N ARG A 386 26.52 -18.47 -5.59
CA ARG A 386 25.95 -19.52 -4.75
C ARG A 386 26.15 -19.17 -3.27
N ILE A 387 25.10 -19.36 -2.47
CA ILE A 387 25.19 -19.29 -1.00
C ILE A 387 24.98 -20.66 -0.38
N SER A 388 25.45 -20.86 0.84
CA SER A 388 25.21 -22.10 1.57
C SER A 388 23.75 -22.20 2.01
N SER A 389 23.19 -23.42 2.02
CA SER A 389 21.83 -23.66 2.53
C SER A 389 21.70 -23.24 3.99
N SER A 390 22.76 -23.31 4.79
CA SER A 390 22.77 -22.87 6.18
C SER A 390 22.58 -21.36 6.30
N GLN A 391 23.33 -20.57 5.52
CA GLN A 391 23.17 -19.11 5.51
C GLN A 391 21.78 -18.71 5.02
N TYR A 392 21.33 -19.34 3.94
CA TYR A 392 19.97 -19.11 3.41
C TYR A 392 18.90 -19.40 4.44
N LEU A 393 18.99 -20.55 5.14
CA LEU A 393 18.01 -20.91 6.16
C LEU A 393 17.93 -19.90 7.28
N GLU A 394 19.06 -19.42 7.79
CA GLU A 394 19.06 -18.40 8.86
C GLU A 394 18.46 -17.08 8.37
N ASP A 395 18.75 -16.66 7.14
CA ASP A 395 18.16 -15.46 6.54
C ASP A 395 16.63 -15.62 6.41
N VAL A 396 16.15 -16.77 5.93
CA VAL A 396 14.71 -17.05 5.78
C VAL A 396 14.01 -17.12 7.15
N LEU A 397 14.60 -17.80 8.15
CA LEU A 397 14.01 -17.88 9.48
C LEU A 397 13.93 -16.52 10.14
N SER A 398 14.96 -15.69 10.02
CA SER A 398 14.97 -14.32 10.49
C SER A 398 13.90 -13.48 9.81
N HIS A 399 13.77 -13.59 8.49
CA HIS A 399 12.77 -12.88 7.71
C HIS A 399 11.34 -13.28 8.12
N LEU A 400 11.04 -14.58 8.20
CA LEU A 400 9.72 -15.09 8.62
C LEU A 400 9.38 -14.72 10.08
N GLN A 401 10.39 -14.61 10.96
CA GLN A 401 10.20 -14.10 12.31
C GLN A 401 9.79 -12.62 12.31
N LEU A 402 10.48 -11.80 11.52
CA LEU A 402 10.13 -10.38 11.36
C LEU A 402 8.71 -10.19 10.84
N LEU A 403 8.27 -11.06 9.94
CA LEU A 403 6.92 -11.05 9.39
C LEU A 403 5.87 -11.62 10.35
N GLY A 404 6.25 -12.14 11.52
CA GLY A 404 5.33 -12.67 12.52
C GLY A 404 4.67 -14.00 12.16
N PHE A 405 5.27 -14.81 11.28
CA PHE A 405 4.65 -16.06 10.82
C PHE A 405 4.72 -17.20 11.82
N PHE A 406 5.64 -17.20 12.78
CA PHE A 406 5.80 -18.32 13.69
C PHE A 406 4.78 -18.34 14.83
N ARG A 407 4.36 -19.55 15.19
CA ARG A 407 3.66 -19.90 16.42
C ARG A 407 4.43 -21.03 17.11
N ASN A 408 4.31 -21.14 18.42
CA ASN A 408 4.85 -22.25 19.19
C ASN A 408 3.73 -23.22 19.58
N ALA A 409 4.04 -24.54 19.46
CA ALA A 409 3.16 -25.62 19.89
C ALA A 409 3.24 -25.82 21.41
#